data_4fd0a233685853804eed912f4c99f9db
#
_entry.id   4fd0a233685853804eed912f4c99f9db
#
_cell.length_a   1.000
_cell.length_b   1.000
_cell.length_c   1.000
_cell.angle_alpha   90.00
_cell.angle_beta   90.00
_cell.angle_gamma   90.00
#
_symmetry.space_group_name_H-M   'P 1'
#
loop_
_entity.id
_entity.type
_entity.pdbx_description
1 polymer ?
#
loop_
_entity_poly.entity_id
_entity_poly.type
_entity_poly.pdbx_seq_one_letter_code
_entity_poly.pdbx_strand_id
1 'polypeptide(L)'
;ARRLLEKSGLQADQLDFIIVATISPDSMMPSTAARVQAKIGASKAFVFDLTAACSGFVFALATAEKLLRAGQYKRGIVIGSETLSKVIDWEDRTTAVLFGDGAGGVLLEASEQQTFLAESLFSDGSRGEVLQSSSVGLSSPYSDKEEDKKYLSMDGRAVFDFAIRDVAKSIKQMLADAPVPVEEIDYFLLHQANNRILDKIAKKIGVDREKLPANMMEYGNTSAASIPILLSECVDQGLIKLDGSQTILLSGFGG
;
A
#
# COMPACT_ATOMS: atom_id res chain seq x y z
N ALA A 1 -12.76 6.98 -0.84
CA ALA A 1 -13.60 7.06 0.34
C ALA A 1 -15.11 7.07 0.01
N ARG A 2 -15.62 8.01 -0.82
CA ARG A 2 -17.05 8.09 -1.17
C ARG A 2 -17.57 6.78 -1.77
N ARG A 3 -16.87 6.23 -2.77
CA ARG A 3 -17.24 4.93 -3.39
C ARG A 3 -17.30 3.78 -2.38
N LEU A 4 -16.46 3.78 -1.34
CA LEU A 4 -16.51 2.77 -0.28
C LEU A 4 -17.76 2.91 0.57
N LEU A 5 -18.14 4.14 0.94
CA LEU A 5 -19.38 4.41 1.67
C LEU A 5 -20.62 4.05 0.83
N GLU A 6 -20.64 4.40 -0.45
CA GLU A 6 -21.72 4.05 -1.38
C GLU A 6 -21.88 2.53 -1.51
N LYS A 7 -20.76 1.78 -1.71
CA LYS A 7 -20.78 0.32 -1.83
C LYS A 7 -21.20 -0.39 -0.52
N SER A 8 -20.86 0.17 0.65
CA SER A 8 -21.17 -0.43 1.95
C SER A 8 -22.53 0.00 2.52
N GLY A 9 -23.11 1.07 2.01
CA GLY A 9 -24.34 1.68 2.57
C GLY A 9 -24.13 2.41 3.89
N LEU A 10 -22.89 2.53 4.37
CA LEU A 10 -22.57 3.22 5.64
C LEU A 10 -22.56 4.74 5.47
N GLN A 11 -22.95 5.43 6.54
CA GLN A 11 -22.83 6.88 6.63
C GLN A 11 -21.43 7.24 7.14
N ALA A 12 -20.91 8.39 6.71
CA ALA A 12 -19.56 8.82 7.06
C ALA A 12 -19.35 9.02 8.57
N ASP A 13 -20.39 9.40 9.32
CA ASP A 13 -20.34 9.60 10.77
C ASP A 13 -20.32 8.29 11.58
N GLN A 14 -20.42 7.14 10.91
CA GLN A 14 -20.27 5.82 11.50
C GLN A 14 -18.80 5.32 11.46
N LEU A 15 -17.90 6.06 10.83
CA LEU A 15 -16.47 5.74 10.79
C LEU A 15 -15.78 6.21 12.07
N ASP A 16 -14.95 5.35 12.64
CA ASP A 16 -14.13 5.64 13.80
C ASP A 16 -12.74 6.17 13.40
N PHE A 17 -12.19 5.73 12.25
CA PHE A 17 -10.89 6.18 11.77
C PHE A 17 -10.74 6.16 10.25
N ILE A 18 -9.79 6.97 9.75
CA ILE A 18 -9.32 6.95 8.37
C ILE A 18 -7.80 6.99 8.39
N ILE A 19 -7.16 6.01 7.76
CA ILE A 19 -5.71 5.95 7.57
C ILE A 19 -5.43 6.07 6.08
N VAL A 20 -4.56 7.02 5.71
CA VAL A 20 -4.09 7.17 4.33
C VAL A 20 -2.60 6.85 4.27
N ALA A 21 -2.24 5.82 3.51
CA ALA A 21 -0.85 5.52 3.19
C ALA A 21 -0.42 6.33 1.97
N THR A 22 0.57 7.20 2.15
CA THR A 22 1.07 8.09 1.08
C THR A 22 2.48 8.59 1.35
N ILE A 23 3.28 8.76 0.29
CA ILE A 23 4.55 9.51 0.28
C ILE A 23 4.46 10.81 -0.53
N SER A 24 3.30 11.07 -1.11
CA SER A 24 3.06 12.22 -1.99
C SER A 24 1.82 13.03 -1.54
N PRO A 25 1.75 13.42 -0.25
CA PRO A 25 0.61 14.17 0.28
C PRO A 25 0.47 15.53 -0.41
N ASP A 26 -0.72 16.13 -0.37
CA ASP A 26 -0.93 17.49 -0.88
C ASP A 26 -0.14 18.53 -0.08
N SER A 27 0.07 18.27 1.20
CA SER A 27 0.84 19.10 2.12
C SER A 27 1.26 18.26 3.33
N MET A 28 2.33 18.66 4.01
CA MET A 28 2.74 18.05 5.28
C MET A 28 1.67 18.23 6.38
N MET A 29 0.92 19.32 6.30
CA MET A 29 -0.15 19.69 7.25
C MET A 29 -1.17 20.61 6.55
N PRO A 30 -2.47 20.33 6.62
CA PRO A 30 -3.11 19.15 7.21
C PRO A 30 -2.81 17.87 6.41
N SER A 31 -2.93 16.70 7.08
CA SER A 31 -2.73 15.39 6.44
C SER A 31 -3.74 15.13 5.32
N THR A 32 -3.41 14.24 4.40
CA THR A 32 -4.33 13.79 3.35
C THR A 32 -5.57 13.14 3.95
N ALA A 33 -5.41 12.38 5.01
CA ALA A 33 -6.52 11.77 5.75
C ALA A 33 -7.48 12.82 6.32
N ALA A 34 -6.96 13.94 6.86
CA ALA A 34 -7.80 15.03 7.36
C ALA A 34 -8.59 15.71 6.24
N ARG A 35 -7.99 15.87 5.06
CA ARG A 35 -8.67 16.40 3.87
C ARG A 35 -9.78 15.44 3.38
N VAL A 36 -9.50 14.14 3.41
CA VAL A 36 -10.50 13.10 3.07
C VAL A 36 -11.66 13.13 4.06
N GLN A 37 -11.35 13.16 5.36
CA GLN A 37 -12.35 13.23 6.45
C GLN A 37 -13.33 14.40 6.23
N ALA A 38 -12.78 15.60 6.03
CA ALA A 38 -13.57 16.80 5.78
C ALA A 38 -14.46 16.70 4.54
N LYS A 39 -13.89 16.17 3.43
CA LYS A 39 -14.61 16.03 2.15
C LYS A 39 -15.75 15.02 2.17
N ILE A 40 -15.72 14.03 3.05
CA ILE A 40 -16.77 13.01 3.18
C ILE A 40 -17.69 13.25 4.39
N GLY A 41 -17.35 14.19 5.24
CA GLY A 41 -18.15 14.52 6.44
C GLY A 41 -18.02 13.52 7.59
N ALA A 42 -16.88 12.80 7.68
CA ALA A 42 -16.63 11.81 8.74
C ALA A 42 -16.20 12.47 10.06
N SER A 43 -17.05 13.32 10.64
CA SER A 43 -16.72 14.20 11.76
C SER A 43 -16.32 13.49 13.05
N LYS A 44 -16.67 12.21 13.21
CA LYS A 44 -16.36 11.40 14.39
C LYS A 44 -15.06 10.62 14.26
N ALA A 45 -14.55 10.45 13.04
CA ALA A 45 -13.35 9.66 12.78
C ALA A 45 -12.08 10.40 13.21
N PHE A 46 -11.17 9.75 13.91
CA PHE A 46 -9.80 10.25 13.97
C PHE A 46 -9.02 9.82 12.72
N VAL A 47 -8.02 10.61 12.34
CA VAL A 47 -7.39 10.42 11.03
C VAL A 47 -5.90 10.74 11.07
N PHE A 48 -5.12 10.01 10.28
CA PHE A 48 -3.69 10.29 10.07
C PHE A 48 -3.18 9.70 8.77
N ASP A 49 -2.07 10.25 8.27
CA ASP A 49 -1.32 9.67 7.18
C ASP A 49 -0.24 8.74 7.73
N LEU A 50 0.06 7.66 6.99
CA LEU A 50 1.12 6.72 7.28
C LEU A 50 2.10 6.68 6.10
N THR A 51 3.38 6.83 6.39
CA THR A 51 4.45 6.81 5.40
C THR A 51 5.26 5.52 5.52
N ALA A 52 5.10 4.62 4.55
CA ALA A 52 5.90 3.41 4.36
C ALA A 52 5.97 3.02 2.87
N ALA A 53 6.00 4.02 2.01
CA ALA A 53 6.12 3.91 0.55
C ALA A 53 5.24 2.80 -0.04
N CYS A 54 5.79 1.96 -0.93
CA CYS A 54 5.04 0.90 -1.61
C CYS A 54 4.47 -0.18 -0.65
N SER A 55 4.98 -0.27 0.58
CA SER A 55 4.44 -1.13 1.64
C SER A 55 3.32 -0.45 2.44
N GLY A 56 3.10 0.85 2.23
CA GLY A 56 2.26 1.70 3.08
C GLY A 56 0.84 1.17 3.27
N PHE A 57 0.21 0.67 2.21
CA PHE A 57 -1.14 0.11 2.33
C PHE A 57 -1.20 -1.11 3.26
N VAL A 58 -0.23 -2.02 3.15
CA VAL A 58 -0.17 -3.23 4.00
C VAL A 58 0.10 -2.86 5.45
N PHE A 59 1.02 -1.92 5.71
CA PHE A 59 1.26 -1.38 7.05
C PHE A 59 0.02 -0.69 7.64
N ALA A 60 -0.67 0.10 6.84
CA ALA A 60 -1.91 0.76 7.25
C ALA A 60 -3.03 -0.25 7.54
N LEU A 61 -3.14 -1.30 6.73
CA LEU A 61 -4.11 -2.38 6.92
C LEU A 61 -3.83 -3.16 8.22
N ALA A 62 -2.57 -3.53 8.47
CA ALA A 62 -2.15 -4.19 9.70
C ALA A 62 -2.39 -3.30 10.93
N THR A 63 -2.14 -1.99 10.82
CA THR A 63 -2.45 -1.02 11.88
C THR A 63 -3.95 -0.95 12.16
N ALA A 64 -4.76 -0.88 11.11
CA ALA A 64 -6.23 -0.84 11.23
C ALA A 64 -6.80 -2.11 11.87
N GLU A 65 -6.25 -3.28 11.53
CA GLU A 65 -6.62 -4.56 12.16
C GLU A 65 -6.38 -4.51 13.68
N LYS A 66 -5.23 -4.00 14.14
CA LYS A 66 -4.95 -3.86 15.58
C LYS A 66 -5.91 -2.89 16.27
N LEU A 67 -6.28 -1.80 15.61
CA LEU A 67 -7.28 -0.84 16.14
C LEU A 67 -8.65 -1.51 16.31
N LEU A 68 -9.09 -2.31 15.32
CA LEU A 68 -10.36 -3.03 15.39
C LEU A 68 -10.32 -4.15 16.45
N ARG A 69 -9.22 -4.93 16.48
CA ARG A 69 -9.03 -6.02 17.44
C ARG A 69 -8.99 -5.53 18.90
N ALA A 70 -8.51 -4.31 19.14
CA ALA A 70 -8.54 -3.71 20.48
C ALA A 70 -9.96 -3.50 21.03
N GLY A 71 -10.99 -3.62 20.20
CA GLY A 71 -12.41 -3.60 20.59
C GLY A 71 -12.99 -2.21 20.83
N GLN A 72 -12.18 -1.16 20.84
CA GLN A 72 -12.61 0.23 21.03
C GLN A 72 -13.23 0.80 19.75
N TYR A 73 -12.73 0.44 18.60
CA TYR A 73 -13.16 0.93 17.29
C TYR A 73 -13.83 -0.20 16.50
N LYS A 74 -14.82 0.15 15.70
CA LYS A 74 -15.65 -0.82 14.96
C LYS A 74 -15.52 -0.71 13.46
N ARG A 75 -15.27 0.50 12.92
CA ARG A 75 -15.25 0.74 11.48
C ARG A 75 -14.19 1.74 11.10
N GLY A 76 -13.47 1.44 10.03
CA GLY A 76 -12.47 2.35 9.50
C GLY A 76 -12.25 2.20 8.01
N ILE A 77 -11.64 3.22 7.42
CA ILE A 77 -11.20 3.21 6.02
C ILE A 77 -9.67 3.26 5.98
N VAL A 78 -9.09 2.39 5.17
CA VAL A 78 -7.67 2.38 4.81
C VAL A 78 -7.55 2.68 3.33
N ILE A 79 -6.73 3.67 2.99
CA ILE A 79 -6.52 4.15 1.63
C ILE A 79 -5.03 4.15 1.33
N GLY A 80 -4.62 3.61 0.17
CA GLY A 80 -3.36 3.93 -0.48
C GLY A 80 -3.62 5.01 -1.52
N SER A 81 -2.91 6.12 -1.46
CA SER A 81 -3.13 7.25 -2.37
C SER A 81 -1.82 7.93 -2.72
N GLU A 82 -1.54 8.03 -4.01
CA GLU A 82 -0.31 8.64 -4.47
C GLU A 82 -0.54 9.59 -5.65
N THR A 83 0.22 10.67 -5.64
CA THR A 83 0.37 11.59 -6.76
C THR A 83 1.86 11.72 -7.05
N LEU A 84 2.45 10.63 -7.58
CA LEU A 84 3.89 10.52 -7.82
C LEU A 84 4.36 11.49 -8.91
N SER A 85 3.47 11.92 -9.78
CA SER A 85 3.71 12.97 -10.77
C SER A 85 4.27 14.27 -10.19
N LYS A 86 4.10 14.52 -8.88
CA LYS A 86 4.68 15.69 -8.18
C LYS A 86 6.17 15.54 -7.90
N VAL A 87 6.65 14.32 -7.73
CA VAL A 87 8.01 14.01 -7.24
C VAL A 87 8.88 13.32 -8.29
N ILE A 88 8.36 13.08 -9.48
CA ILE A 88 9.11 12.51 -10.60
C ILE A 88 9.82 13.63 -11.38
N ASP A 89 11.08 13.39 -11.73
CA ASP A 89 11.78 14.16 -12.75
C ASP A 89 11.33 13.70 -14.14
N TRP A 90 10.55 14.52 -14.82
CA TRP A 90 10.02 14.20 -16.15
C TRP A 90 11.08 14.16 -17.25
N GLU A 91 12.29 14.67 -16.98
CA GLU A 91 13.44 14.59 -17.89
C GLU A 91 14.22 13.29 -17.69
N ASP A 92 14.12 12.66 -16.51
CA ASP A 92 14.72 11.35 -16.24
C ASP A 92 13.83 10.20 -16.75
N ARG A 93 14.14 9.70 -17.94
CA ARG A 93 13.42 8.58 -18.56
C ARG A 93 13.56 7.24 -17.83
N THR A 94 14.47 7.12 -16.86
CA THR A 94 14.64 5.89 -16.08
C THR A 94 13.58 5.74 -15.00
N THR A 95 12.97 6.83 -14.57
CA THR A 95 11.94 6.88 -13.55
C THR A 95 10.58 7.35 -14.10
N ALA A 96 10.55 8.34 -14.97
CA ALA A 96 9.33 8.98 -15.47
C ALA A 96 8.34 8.01 -16.16
N VAL A 97 8.85 6.96 -16.80
CA VAL A 97 8.03 5.97 -17.52
C VAL A 97 7.50 4.83 -16.63
N LEU A 98 7.88 4.79 -15.35
CA LEU A 98 7.58 3.68 -14.46
C LEU A 98 6.41 3.96 -13.52
N PHE A 99 6.30 5.20 -13.05
CA PHE A 99 5.39 5.57 -11.98
C PHE A 99 4.08 6.18 -12.48
N GLY A 100 3.01 5.99 -11.69
CA GLY A 100 1.70 6.55 -11.98
C GLY A 100 1.02 7.08 -10.73
N ASP A 101 -0.03 7.86 -10.93
CA ASP A 101 -0.89 8.40 -9.88
C ASP A 101 -2.10 7.49 -9.68
N GLY A 102 -2.56 7.35 -8.44
CA GLY A 102 -3.76 6.58 -8.18
C GLY A 102 -4.16 6.53 -6.71
N ALA A 103 -5.38 6.07 -6.47
CA ALA A 103 -5.89 5.84 -5.13
C ALA A 103 -6.86 4.65 -5.12
N GLY A 104 -6.66 3.77 -4.16
CA GLY A 104 -7.55 2.66 -3.84
C GLY A 104 -7.68 2.49 -2.34
N GLY A 105 -8.66 1.71 -1.88
CA GLY A 105 -8.81 1.50 -0.45
C GLY A 105 -9.87 0.49 -0.09
N VAL A 106 -9.95 0.20 1.19
CA VAL A 106 -10.93 -0.72 1.78
C VAL A 106 -11.64 -0.07 2.95
N LEU A 107 -12.87 -0.50 3.18
CA LEU A 107 -13.60 -0.27 4.40
C LEU A 107 -13.52 -1.55 5.24
N LEU A 108 -13.17 -1.41 6.49
CA LEU A 108 -13.02 -2.48 7.46
C LEU A 108 -14.07 -2.35 8.54
N GLU A 109 -14.61 -3.47 8.95
CA GLU A 109 -15.53 -3.58 10.08
C GLU A 109 -15.09 -4.68 11.03
N ALA A 110 -15.19 -4.43 12.34
CA ALA A 110 -14.92 -5.43 13.35
C ALA A 110 -15.93 -6.58 13.23
N SER A 111 -15.43 -7.80 13.27
CA SER A 111 -16.23 -9.03 13.18
C SER A 111 -15.77 -10.03 14.23
N GLU A 112 -16.67 -10.89 14.69
CA GLU A 112 -16.33 -12.04 15.52
C GLU A 112 -15.60 -13.14 14.73
N GLN A 113 -15.82 -13.17 13.41
CA GLN A 113 -15.11 -14.07 12.51
C GLN A 113 -13.69 -13.59 12.27
N GLN A 114 -12.71 -14.45 12.52
CA GLN A 114 -11.32 -14.15 12.22
C GLN A 114 -11.08 -14.23 10.71
N THR A 115 -10.92 -13.07 10.07
CA THR A 115 -10.64 -12.96 8.64
C THR A 115 -9.20 -12.53 8.35
N PHE A 116 -8.50 -11.98 9.34
CA PHE A 116 -7.08 -11.63 9.27
C PHE A 116 -6.27 -12.77 9.87
N LEU A 117 -5.68 -13.61 9.01
CA LEU A 117 -5.12 -14.91 9.40
C LEU A 117 -3.67 -14.84 9.88
N ALA A 118 -2.84 -14.06 9.21
CA ALA A 118 -1.43 -13.90 9.52
C ALA A 118 -0.88 -12.57 8.99
N GLU A 119 0.22 -12.10 9.57
CA GLU A 119 0.97 -10.94 9.08
C GLU A 119 2.46 -11.08 9.36
N SER A 120 3.26 -10.42 8.53
CA SER A 120 4.68 -10.23 8.76
C SER A 120 5.07 -8.85 8.25
N LEU A 121 5.56 -8.00 9.15
CA LEU A 121 6.04 -6.66 8.83
C LEU A 121 7.53 -6.59 9.11
N PHE A 122 8.29 -6.06 8.15
CA PHE A 122 9.73 -5.94 8.25
C PHE A 122 10.22 -4.64 7.63
N SER A 123 11.29 -4.05 8.19
CA SER A 123 11.94 -2.86 7.65
C SER A 123 13.46 -2.98 7.78
N ASP A 124 14.20 -2.53 6.78
CA ASP A 124 15.66 -2.45 6.78
C ASP A 124 16.10 -1.03 6.35
N GLY A 125 16.17 -0.12 7.32
CA GLY A 125 16.56 1.27 7.08
C GLY A 125 17.98 1.47 6.56
N SER A 126 18.85 0.43 6.65
CA SER A 126 20.21 0.52 6.12
C SER A 126 20.29 0.62 4.58
N ARG A 127 19.19 0.33 3.90
CA ARG A 127 19.07 0.36 2.44
C ARG A 127 18.30 1.56 1.90
N GLY A 128 17.92 2.51 2.74
CA GLY A 128 17.09 3.66 2.36
C GLY A 128 17.64 4.50 1.20
N GLU A 129 18.96 4.48 0.97
CA GLU A 129 19.57 5.28 -0.09
C GLU A 129 19.28 4.79 -1.51
N VAL A 130 18.83 3.53 -1.68
CA VAL A 130 18.58 2.97 -3.03
C VAL A 130 17.25 3.43 -3.65
N LEU A 131 16.34 3.95 -2.82
CA LEU A 131 15.06 4.50 -3.27
C LEU A 131 14.66 5.64 -2.32
N GLN A 132 14.77 6.85 -2.79
CA GLN A 132 14.47 8.07 -2.03
C GLN A 132 13.42 8.91 -2.75
N SER A 133 12.59 9.59 -1.99
CA SER A 133 11.71 10.62 -2.51
C SER A 133 12.19 12.01 -2.05
N SER A 134 11.44 13.03 -2.39
CA SER A 134 11.75 14.42 -2.07
C SER A 134 12.02 14.66 -0.58
N SER A 135 12.94 15.56 -0.28
CA SER A 135 13.19 16.05 1.07
C SER A 135 13.34 17.57 1.08
N VAL A 136 12.94 18.19 2.17
CA VAL A 136 13.15 19.64 2.42
C VAL A 136 14.42 19.78 3.25
N GLY A 137 15.39 20.52 2.73
CA GLY A 137 16.65 20.79 3.42
C GLY A 137 16.46 21.72 4.60
N LEU A 138 17.39 21.63 5.55
CA LEU A 138 17.40 22.53 6.69
C LEU A 138 17.67 23.97 6.19
N SER A 139 16.82 24.90 6.60
CA SER A 139 17.01 26.33 6.38
C SER A 139 16.89 27.07 7.71
N SER A 140 18.02 27.48 8.25
CA SER A 140 18.12 28.18 9.54
C SER A 140 19.11 29.33 9.42
N PRO A 141 18.90 30.47 10.11
CA PRO A 141 19.91 31.53 10.19
C PRO A 141 21.17 31.11 10.99
N TYR A 142 21.14 29.94 11.64
CA TYR A 142 22.22 29.46 12.51
C TYR A 142 22.99 28.25 11.95
N SER A 143 22.68 27.82 10.75
CA SER A 143 23.32 26.66 10.08
C SER A 143 23.49 26.92 8.60
N ASP A 144 24.38 26.17 7.96
CA ASP A 144 24.46 26.15 6.49
C ASP A 144 23.16 25.68 5.91
N LYS A 145 22.76 26.32 4.80
CA LYS A 145 21.56 25.96 4.09
C LYS A 145 21.76 24.64 3.35
N GLU A 146 20.91 23.67 3.63
CA GLU A 146 20.82 22.44 2.84
C GLU A 146 19.90 22.63 1.63
N GLU A 147 20.23 21.99 0.51
CA GLU A 147 19.41 22.03 -0.68
C GLU A 147 18.23 21.05 -0.57
N ASP A 148 17.07 21.49 -1.08
CA ASP A 148 15.90 20.64 -1.22
C ASP A 148 16.16 19.57 -2.29
N LYS A 149 15.89 18.31 -1.98
CA LYS A 149 15.81 17.25 -2.99
C LYS A 149 14.36 17.16 -3.47
N LYS A 150 14.13 17.58 -4.69
CA LYS A 150 12.78 17.69 -5.24
C LYS A 150 12.25 16.38 -5.79
N TYR A 151 13.11 15.57 -6.40
CA TYR A 151 12.69 14.43 -7.18
C TYR A 151 13.00 13.09 -6.52
N LEU A 152 12.23 12.08 -6.91
CA LEU A 152 12.49 10.70 -6.58
C LEU A 152 13.76 10.21 -7.30
N SER A 153 14.61 9.49 -6.56
CA SER A 153 15.79 8.83 -7.10
C SER A 153 15.76 7.35 -6.79
N MET A 154 16.19 6.50 -7.74
CA MET A 154 16.12 5.06 -7.61
C MET A 154 17.30 4.36 -8.29
N ASP A 155 17.96 3.47 -7.53
CA ASP A 155 18.78 2.41 -8.12
C ASP A 155 17.87 1.22 -8.50
N GLY A 156 17.40 1.22 -9.74
CA GLY A 156 16.46 0.21 -10.22
C GLY A 156 17.01 -1.22 -10.17
N ARG A 157 18.33 -1.42 -10.26
CA ARG A 157 18.96 -2.73 -10.15
C ARG A 157 18.93 -3.24 -8.71
N ALA A 158 19.32 -2.41 -7.76
CA ALA A 158 19.31 -2.76 -6.35
C ALA A 158 17.90 -3.05 -5.86
N VAL A 159 16.90 -2.24 -6.27
CA VAL A 159 15.47 -2.46 -5.96
C VAL A 159 14.98 -3.79 -6.58
N PHE A 160 15.34 -4.08 -7.83
CA PHE A 160 14.98 -5.36 -8.47
C PHE A 160 15.55 -6.56 -7.73
N ASP A 161 16.86 -6.53 -7.41
CA ASP A 161 17.54 -7.62 -6.71
C ASP A 161 16.95 -7.86 -5.31
N PHE A 162 16.63 -6.79 -4.58
CA PHE A 162 15.89 -6.86 -3.32
C PHE A 162 14.54 -7.54 -3.49
N ALA A 163 13.72 -7.06 -4.45
CA ALA A 163 12.38 -7.56 -4.64
C ALA A 163 12.34 -9.07 -4.95
N ILE A 164 13.20 -9.55 -5.84
CA ILE A 164 13.21 -10.97 -6.20
C ILE A 164 13.83 -11.88 -5.14
N ARG A 165 14.69 -11.38 -4.26
CA ARG A 165 15.39 -12.18 -3.26
C ARG A 165 14.69 -12.12 -1.90
N ASP A 166 14.56 -10.91 -1.37
CA ASP A 166 14.15 -10.72 0.01
C ASP A 166 12.63 -10.81 0.18
N VAL A 167 11.86 -10.31 -0.78
CA VAL A 167 10.39 -10.40 -0.76
C VAL A 167 9.92 -11.85 -0.89
N ALA A 168 10.47 -12.62 -1.84
CA ALA A 168 10.11 -14.02 -1.97
C ALA A 168 10.48 -14.84 -0.71
N LYS A 169 11.60 -14.51 -0.04
CA LYS A 169 11.98 -15.11 1.23
C LYS A 169 11.01 -14.74 2.35
N SER A 170 10.64 -13.47 2.45
CA SER A 170 9.68 -12.99 3.45
C SER A 170 8.30 -13.63 3.29
N ILE A 171 7.81 -13.73 2.05
CA ILE A 171 6.54 -14.44 1.76
C ILE A 171 6.63 -15.90 2.22
N LYS A 172 7.69 -16.62 1.85
CA LYS A 172 7.87 -18.02 2.27
C LYS A 172 7.91 -18.18 3.79
N GLN A 173 8.62 -17.28 4.48
CA GLN A 173 8.72 -17.33 5.94
C GLN A 173 7.35 -17.11 6.57
N MET A 174 6.62 -16.10 6.12
CA MET A 174 5.27 -15.81 6.62
C MET A 174 4.33 -16.99 6.37
N LEU A 175 4.39 -17.60 5.19
CA LEU A 175 3.56 -18.77 4.85
C LEU A 175 3.91 -20.02 5.68
N ALA A 176 5.19 -20.20 6.03
CA ALA A 176 5.60 -21.31 6.91
C ALA A 176 5.03 -21.19 8.32
N ASP A 177 4.81 -19.97 8.79
CA ASP A 177 4.27 -19.68 10.12
C ASP A 177 2.73 -19.47 10.08
N ALA A 178 2.14 -19.38 8.89
CA ALA A 178 0.70 -19.13 8.71
C ALA A 178 -0.14 -20.40 8.96
N PRO A 179 -1.38 -20.24 9.45
CA PRO A 179 -2.29 -21.36 9.67
C PRO A 179 -2.87 -21.95 8.37
N VAL A 180 -2.53 -21.40 7.21
CA VAL A 180 -3.07 -21.77 5.91
C VAL A 180 -1.95 -22.21 4.97
N PRO A 181 -2.03 -23.41 4.37
CA PRO A 181 -1.07 -23.88 3.37
C PRO A 181 -1.05 -22.97 2.13
N VAL A 182 0.08 -22.89 1.46
CA VAL A 182 0.24 -22.04 0.26
C VAL A 182 -0.69 -22.44 -0.88
N GLU A 183 -1.05 -23.72 -0.97
CA GLU A 183 -1.96 -24.28 -1.98
C GLU A 183 -3.40 -23.76 -1.84
N GLU A 184 -3.82 -23.44 -0.60
CA GLU A 184 -5.15 -22.93 -0.27
C GLU A 184 -5.28 -21.41 -0.44
N ILE A 185 -4.20 -20.73 -0.81
CA ILE A 185 -4.26 -19.32 -1.16
C ILE A 185 -4.75 -19.19 -2.59
N ASP A 186 -5.87 -18.50 -2.77
CA ASP A 186 -6.49 -18.29 -4.07
C ASP A 186 -5.73 -17.27 -4.90
N TYR A 187 -5.39 -16.13 -4.31
CA TYR A 187 -4.70 -15.03 -4.99
C TYR A 187 -3.61 -14.38 -4.14
N PHE A 188 -2.56 -13.93 -4.82
CA PHE A 188 -1.45 -13.17 -4.28
C PHE A 188 -1.47 -11.77 -4.91
N LEU A 189 -1.94 -10.77 -4.18
CA LEU A 189 -1.95 -9.38 -4.62
C LEU A 189 -0.67 -8.70 -4.14
N LEU A 190 0.31 -8.65 -5.02
CA LEU A 190 1.59 -8.05 -4.75
C LEU A 190 1.63 -6.60 -5.24
N HIS A 191 2.49 -5.80 -4.62
CA HIS A 191 2.83 -4.48 -5.13
C HIS A 191 3.21 -4.53 -6.62
N GLN A 192 2.65 -3.63 -7.42
CA GLN A 192 2.76 -3.59 -8.86
C GLN A 192 3.97 -2.76 -9.31
N ALA A 193 5.19 -3.29 -9.07
CA ALA A 193 6.42 -2.60 -9.43
C ALA A 193 6.91 -2.96 -10.85
N ASN A 194 6.89 -4.25 -11.20
CA ASN A 194 7.36 -4.75 -12.50
C ASN A 194 6.87 -6.20 -12.71
N ASN A 195 6.33 -6.51 -13.89
CA ASN A 195 5.86 -7.87 -14.21
C ASN A 195 6.94 -8.93 -14.07
N ARG A 196 8.19 -8.62 -14.43
CA ARG A 196 9.32 -9.56 -14.27
C ARG A 196 9.59 -9.90 -12.80
N ILE A 197 9.33 -8.98 -11.88
CA ILE A 197 9.41 -9.24 -10.44
C ILE A 197 8.32 -10.24 -10.04
N LEU A 198 7.08 -10.04 -10.46
CA LEU A 198 5.97 -10.96 -10.17
C LEU A 198 6.26 -12.38 -10.69
N ASP A 199 6.74 -12.50 -11.93
CA ASP A 199 7.13 -13.79 -12.52
C ASP A 199 8.20 -14.51 -11.70
N LYS A 200 9.22 -13.77 -11.25
CA LYS A 200 10.31 -14.32 -10.44
C LYS A 200 9.85 -14.71 -9.04
N ILE A 201 8.98 -13.91 -8.42
CA ILE A 201 8.41 -14.22 -7.10
C ILE A 201 7.54 -15.46 -7.21
N ALA A 202 6.58 -15.53 -8.14
CA ALA A 202 5.73 -16.70 -8.35
C ALA A 202 6.54 -18.00 -8.46
N LYS A 203 7.56 -17.99 -9.33
CA LYS A 203 8.48 -19.13 -9.49
C LYS A 203 9.20 -19.48 -8.20
N LYS A 204 9.64 -18.49 -7.43
CA LYS A 204 10.39 -18.73 -6.19
C LYS A 204 9.51 -19.25 -5.06
N ILE A 205 8.29 -18.78 -4.93
CA ILE A 205 7.36 -19.27 -3.90
C ILE A 205 6.66 -20.57 -4.32
N GLY A 206 6.76 -20.95 -5.60
CA GLY A 206 6.25 -22.24 -6.11
C GLY A 206 4.74 -22.21 -6.42
N VAL A 207 4.21 -21.07 -6.84
CA VAL A 207 2.79 -20.92 -7.20
C VAL A 207 2.62 -20.57 -8.68
N ASP A 208 1.46 -20.88 -9.22
CA ASP A 208 1.12 -20.51 -10.59
C ASP A 208 1.06 -19.01 -10.76
N ARG A 209 1.63 -18.50 -11.86
CA ARG A 209 1.65 -17.07 -12.17
C ARG A 209 0.24 -16.47 -12.27
N GLU A 210 -0.74 -17.26 -12.65
CA GLU A 210 -2.15 -16.86 -12.77
C GLU A 210 -2.79 -16.47 -11.43
N LYS A 211 -2.26 -17.00 -10.32
CA LYS A 211 -2.67 -16.59 -8.97
C LYS A 211 -2.16 -15.19 -8.58
N LEU A 212 -1.27 -14.58 -9.39
CA LEU A 212 -0.75 -13.23 -9.19
C LEU A 212 -1.31 -12.29 -10.28
N PRO A 213 -2.51 -11.73 -10.10
CA PRO A 213 -3.04 -10.75 -11.03
C PRO A 213 -2.14 -9.51 -11.12
N ALA A 214 -2.20 -8.82 -12.26
CA ALA A 214 -1.37 -7.66 -12.53
C ALA A 214 -2.11 -6.64 -13.40
N ASN A 215 -1.94 -5.35 -13.07
CA ASN A 215 -2.56 -4.23 -13.77
C ASN A 215 -1.60 -3.05 -14.02
N MET A 216 -0.31 -3.27 -13.81
CA MET A 216 0.68 -2.19 -13.96
C MET A 216 0.82 -1.66 -15.40
N MET A 217 0.38 -2.42 -16.40
CA MET A 217 0.38 -1.96 -17.78
C MET A 217 -0.60 -0.79 -17.99
N GLU A 218 -1.63 -0.72 -17.15
CA GLU A 218 -2.67 0.31 -17.19
C GLU A 218 -2.32 1.52 -16.31
N TYR A 219 -1.72 1.25 -15.12
CA TYR A 219 -1.54 2.29 -14.09
C TYR A 219 -0.08 2.62 -13.78
N GLY A 220 0.87 1.82 -14.25
CA GLY A 220 2.27 1.91 -13.81
C GLY A 220 2.43 1.51 -12.32
N ASN A 221 3.53 1.93 -11.75
CA ASN A 221 3.80 1.77 -10.32
C ASN A 221 3.14 2.94 -9.55
N THR A 222 2.04 2.67 -8.88
CA THR A 222 1.31 3.65 -8.06
C THR A 222 1.66 3.52 -6.56
N SER A 223 2.84 2.99 -6.22
CA SER A 223 3.36 2.86 -4.84
C SER A 223 2.32 2.26 -3.88
N ALA A 224 1.95 2.98 -2.79
CA ALA A 224 0.98 2.50 -1.80
C ALA A 224 -0.42 2.24 -2.37
N ALA A 225 -0.78 2.85 -3.48
CA ALA A 225 -2.09 2.67 -4.10
C ALA A 225 -2.19 1.40 -4.95
N SER A 226 -1.07 0.75 -5.31
CA SER A 226 -1.06 -0.35 -6.29
C SER A 226 -1.87 -1.57 -5.83
N ILE A 227 -1.70 -2.02 -4.60
CA ILE A 227 -2.43 -3.18 -4.06
C ILE A 227 -3.94 -2.90 -3.95
N PRO A 228 -4.40 -1.80 -3.34
CA PRO A 228 -5.83 -1.57 -3.22
C PRO A 228 -6.52 -1.24 -4.55
N ILE A 229 -5.83 -0.70 -5.55
CA ILE A 229 -6.37 -0.57 -6.92
C ILE A 229 -6.55 -1.96 -7.53
N LEU A 230 -5.51 -2.80 -7.49
CA LEU A 230 -5.57 -4.18 -7.99
C LEU A 230 -6.69 -4.98 -7.30
N LEU A 231 -6.81 -4.88 -5.97
CA LEU A 231 -7.89 -5.53 -5.22
C LEU A 231 -9.27 -5.07 -5.71
N SER A 232 -9.47 -3.76 -5.87
CA SER A 232 -10.74 -3.23 -6.37
C SER A 232 -11.09 -3.76 -7.75
N GLU A 233 -10.14 -3.83 -8.66
CA GLU A 233 -10.36 -4.38 -10.01
C GLU A 233 -10.67 -5.87 -9.98
N CYS A 234 -9.92 -6.65 -9.20
CA CYS A 234 -10.20 -8.09 -9.05
C CYS A 234 -11.60 -8.35 -8.49
N VAL A 235 -12.08 -7.50 -7.58
CA VAL A 235 -13.46 -7.56 -7.07
C VAL A 235 -14.46 -7.17 -8.14
N ASP A 236 -14.23 -6.07 -8.85
CA ASP A 236 -15.15 -5.58 -9.89
C ASP A 236 -15.22 -6.54 -11.10
N GLN A 237 -14.17 -7.31 -11.36
CA GLN A 237 -14.10 -8.37 -12.38
C GLN A 237 -14.66 -9.72 -11.89
N GLY A 238 -15.02 -9.84 -10.61
CA GLY A 238 -15.52 -11.08 -10.01
C GLY A 238 -14.47 -12.16 -9.77
N LEU A 239 -13.17 -11.84 -9.88
CA LEU A 239 -12.07 -12.74 -9.51
C LEU A 239 -12.00 -12.94 -8.00
N ILE A 240 -12.17 -11.86 -7.24
CA ILE A 240 -12.18 -11.87 -5.79
C ILE A 240 -13.59 -11.58 -5.29
N LYS A 241 -14.06 -12.45 -4.40
CA LYS A 241 -15.35 -12.33 -3.71
C LYS A 241 -15.12 -11.85 -2.29
N LEU A 242 -15.94 -10.91 -1.84
CA LEU A 242 -15.87 -10.38 -0.47
C LEU A 242 -16.82 -11.13 0.49
N ASP A 243 -17.03 -12.42 0.25
CA ASP A 243 -17.94 -13.29 1.02
C ASP A 243 -17.21 -14.22 2.00
N GLY A 244 -15.89 -14.10 2.10
CA GLY A 244 -15.07 -14.95 2.95
C GLY A 244 -14.76 -16.34 2.38
N SER A 245 -15.14 -16.63 1.14
CA SER A 245 -14.89 -17.93 0.50
C SER A 245 -13.47 -18.12 -0.04
N GLN A 246 -12.67 -17.06 -0.07
CA GLN A 246 -11.32 -17.07 -0.65
C GLN A 246 -10.28 -16.55 0.35
N THR A 247 -9.08 -17.13 0.27
CA THR A 247 -7.91 -16.68 1.02
C THR A 247 -6.97 -15.90 0.11
N ILE A 248 -6.61 -14.68 0.53
CA ILE A 248 -5.82 -13.75 -0.27
C ILE A 248 -4.59 -13.31 0.52
N LEU A 249 -3.42 -13.38 -0.11
CA LEU A 249 -2.19 -12.82 0.41
C LEU A 249 -1.93 -11.44 -0.21
N LEU A 250 -1.70 -10.44 0.63
CA LEU A 250 -1.26 -9.11 0.21
C LEU A 250 0.22 -8.93 0.53
N SER A 251 1.03 -8.44 -0.39
CA SER A 251 2.45 -8.17 -0.14
C SER A 251 2.89 -6.84 -0.74
N GLY A 252 3.15 -5.86 0.13
CA GLY A 252 3.77 -4.59 -0.18
C GLY A 252 5.29 -4.67 0.04
N PHE A 253 6.07 -4.03 -0.82
CA PHE A 253 7.52 -3.99 -0.70
C PHE A 253 8.11 -2.79 -1.45
N GLY A 254 9.19 -2.23 -0.92
CA GLY A 254 9.89 -1.06 -1.48
C GLY A 254 10.04 0.07 -0.47
N GLY A 255 10.73 1.13 -0.81
CA GLY A 255 10.83 2.44 -0.16
C GLY A 255 11.51 2.49 1.17
#